data_cb4a53ccc0ad52177497a817faf9d19d
#
_entry.id   cb4a53ccc0ad52177497a817faf9d19d
#
_cell.length_a   1.000
_cell.length_b   1.000
_cell.length_c   1.000
_cell.angle_alpha   90.00
_cell.angle_beta   90.00
_cell.angle_gamma   90.00
#
_symmetry.space_group_name_H-M   'P 1'
#
loop_
_entity.id
_entity.type
_entity.pdbx_description
1 polymer ?
#
loop_
_entity_poly.entity_id
_entity_poly.type
_entity_poly.pdbx_seq_one_letter_code
_entity_poly.pdbx_strand_id
1 'polypeptide(L)'
;YREVSHLPNVVLRPPEYNVSELISSCLCVITLTGRMGWEATVNKKPVITLGDSFWSSIETVYNVQSWEELSESIWKCYRGEGSVDSFNEERLIAFTSSYIKCIYDGNFVPASDVYLTDDNIEFFKKLLLDLEGRL
;
A
#
# COMPACT_ATOMS: atom_id res chain seq x y z
N TYR A 1 -15.27 -1.84 15.21
CA TYR A 1 -14.35 -2.56 16.13
C TYR A 1 -15.13 -3.41 17.14
N ARG A 2 -16.24 -2.93 17.72
CA ARG A 2 -17.01 -3.69 18.75
C ARG A 2 -17.55 -5.04 18.24
N GLU A 3 -17.91 -5.12 16.97
CA GLU A 3 -18.48 -6.35 16.35
C GLU A 3 -17.45 -7.46 16.15
N VAL A 4 -16.19 -7.12 16.04
CA VAL A 4 -15.11 -8.10 15.76
C VAL A 4 -14.21 -8.38 16.97
N SER A 5 -14.24 -7.52 17.99
CA SER A 5 -13.35 -7.65 19.16
C SER A 5 -13.60 -8.89 20.01
N HIS A 6 -14.77 -9.51 19.88
CA HIS A 6 -15.15 -10.72 20.63
C HIS A 6 -14.87 -12.02 19.86
N LEU A 7 -14.44 -11.93 18.61
CA LEU A 7 -14.12 -13.12 17.83
C LEU A 7 -12.81 -13.75 18.35
N PRO A 8 -12.78 -15.06 18.58
CA PRO A 8 -11.66 -15.73 19.27
C PRO A 8 -10.34 -15.69 18.49
N ASN A 9 -10.40 -15.47 17.20
CA ASN A 9 -9.24 -15.41 16.29
C ASN A 9 -8.88 -13.98 15.86
N VAL A 10 -9.47 -12.96 16.50
CA VAL A 10 -9.19 -11.56 16.21
C VAL A 10 -8.46 -10.90 17.36
N VAL A 11 -7.33 -10.28 17.05
CA VAL A 11 -6.55 -9.51 18.02
C VAL A 11 -6.47 -8.07 17.52
N LEU A 12 -7.07 -7.16 18.26
CA LEU A 12 -6.96 -5.73 17.98
C LEU A 12 -5.62 -5.20 18.52
N ARG A 13 -4.92 -4.45 17.70
CA ARG A 13 -3.68 -3.77 18.11
C ARG A 13 -3.93 -2.27 18.19
N PRO A 14 -3.34 -1.58 19.17
CA PRO A 14 -3.43 -0.13 19.27
C PRO A 14 -2.67 0.54 18.11
N PRO A 15 -3.01 1.79 17.77
CA PRO A 15 -2.38 2.52 16.65
C PRO A 15 -0.86 2.68 16.77
N GLU A 16 -0.34 2.67 17.99
CA GLU A 16 1.09 2.83 18.32
C GLU A 16 1.89 1.53 18.13
N TYR A 17 1.21 0.43 17.82
CA TYR A 17 1.90 -0.85 17.62
C TYR A 17 2.86 -0.80 16.44
N ASN A 18 3.99 -1.45 16.59
CA ASN A 18 5.02 -1.46 15.54
C ASN A 18 4.54 -2.25 14.31
N VAL A 19 4.19 -1.52 13.26
CA VAL A 19 3.69 -2.08 12.00
C VAL A 19 4.72 -2.99 11.32
N SER A 20 6.01 -2.64 11.37
CA SER A 20 7.06 -3.44 10.75
C SER A 20 7.21 -4.81 11.43
N GLU A 21 6.99 -4.88 12.73
CA GLU A 21 6.99 -6.15 13.48
C GLU A 21 5.79 -7.02 13.08
N LEU A 22 4.60 -6.43 12.92
CA LEU A 22 3.44 -7.15 12.40
C LEU A 22 3.68 -7.68 11.00
N ILE A 23 4.18 -6.86 10.09
CA ILE A 23 4.47 -7.25 8.71
C ILE A 23 5.50 -8.39 8.70
N SER A 24 6.55 -8.31 9.49
CA SER A 24 7.59 -9.35 9.50
C SER A 24 7.07 -10.71 9.98
N SER A 25 6.14 -10.71 10.94
CA SER A 25 5.59 -11.92 11.57
C SER A 25 4.33 -12.48 10.91
N CYS A 26 3.63 -11.70 10.08
CA CYS A 26 2.40 -12.16 9.44
C CYS A 26 2.66 -13.07 8.24
N LEU A 27 1.65 -13.84 7.87
CA LEU A 27 1.62 -14.66 6.65
C LEU A 27 1.42 -13.80 5.41
N CYS A 28 0.44 -12.91 5.46
CA CYS A 28 0.13 -11.94 4.42
C CYS A 28 -0.50 -10.69 5.04
N VAL A 29 -0.54 -9.61 4.29
CA VAL A 29 -1.26 -8.39 4.65
C VAL A 29 -2.48 -8.26 3.78
N ILE A 30 -3.65 -8.01 4.39
CA ILE A 30 -4.90 -7.73 3.68
C ILE A 30 -5.25 -6.27 3.93
N THR A 31 -5.47 -5.52 2.86
CA THR A 31 -5.79 -4.10 2.96
C THR A 31 -6.72 -3.65 1.84
N LEU A 32 -7.40 -2.53 2.01
CA LEU A 32 -8.11 -1.89 0.90
C LEU A 32 -7.09 -1.25 -0.06
N THR A 33 -6.49 -0.14 0.37
CA THR A 33 -5.50 0.64 -0.41
C THR A 33 -4.45 1.27 0.50
N GLY A 34 -4.37 0.79 1.74
CA GLY A 34 -3.58 1.41 2.80
C GLY A 34 -2.07 1.31 2.60
N ARG A 35 -1.33 2.25 3.18
CA ARG A 35 0.13 2.31 3.17
C ARG A 35 0.80 1.01 3.64
N MET A 36 0.16 0.28 4.56
CA MET A 36 0.68 -1.01 5.04
C MET A 36 0.86 -2.03 3.90
N GLY A 37 0.03 -1.97 2.85
CA GLY A 37 0.19 -2.82 1.67
C GLY A 37 1.50 -2.52 0.94
N TRP A 38 1.82 -1.25 0.74
CA TRP A 38 3.10 -0.85 0.16
C TRP A 38 4.29 -1.30 1.03
N GLU A 39 4.24 -1.03 2.33
CA GLU A 39 5.28 -1.44 3.27
C GLU A 39 5.49 -2.96 3.27
N ALA A 40 4.42 -3.74 3.22
CA ALA A 40 4.48 -5.20 3.12
C ALA A 40 5.11 -5.66 1.80
N THR A 41 4.72 -5.04 0.67
CA THR A 41 5.30 -5.33 -0.65
C THR A 41 6.81 -5.12 -0.66
N VAL A 42 7.29 -3.99 -0.13
CA VAL A 42 8.73 -3.69 -0.03
C VAL A 42 9.46 -4.70 0.87
N ASN A 43 8.78 -5.20 1.91
CA ASN A 43 9.29 -6.24 2.80
C ASN A 43 9.10 -7.67 2.26
N LYS A 44 8.79 -7.82 0.98
CA LYS A 44 8.64 -9.13 0.32
C LYS A 44 7.54 -10.00 0.93
N LYS A 45 6.53 -9.38 1.55
CA LYS A 45 5.37 -10.08 2.10
C LYS A 45 4.23 -10.11 1.09
N PRO A 46 3.50 -11.22 0.99
CA PRO A 46 2.29 -11.28 0.18
C PRO A 46 1.28 -10.23 0.63
N VAL A 47 0.70 -9.55 -0.34
CA VAL A 47 -0.35 -8.57 -0.09
C VAL A 47 -1.60 -8.93 -0.87
N ILE A 48 -2.73 -8.89 -0.19
CA ILE A 48 -4.05 -9.02 -0.79
C ILE A 48 -4.71 -7.64 -0.67
N THR A 49 -5.05 -7.04 -1.80
CA THR A 49 -5.73 -5.75 -1.83
C THR A 49 -7.16 -5.89 -2.34
N LEU A 50 -8.08 -5.21 -1.67
CA LEU A 50 -9.49 -5.17 -2.01
C LEU A 50 -9.86 -3.92 -2.82
N GLY A 51 -8.86 -3.14 -3.24
CA GLY A 51 -9.04 -1.93 -4.03
C GLY A 51 -7.79 -1.58 -4.82
N ASP A 52 -7.94 -0.70 -5.80
CA ASP A 52 -6.84 -0.27 -6.64
C ASP A 52 -5.97 0.78 -5.95
N SER A 53 -4.67 0.59 -6.01
CA SER A 53 -3.66 1.53 -5.55
C SER A 53 -2.50 1.56 -6.55
N PHE A 54 -1.62 2.54 -6.44
CA PHE A 54 -0.47 2.67 -7.34
C PHE A 54 0.45 1.44 -7.35
N TRP A 55 0.47 0.67 -6.28
CA TRP A 55 1.29 -0.54 -6.11
C TRP A 55 0.53 -1.85 -6.39
N SER A 56 -0.76 -1.81 -6.72
CA SER A 56 -1.58 -3.02 -6.98
C SER A 56 -1.12 -3.83 -8.20
N SER A 57 -0.37 -3.21 -9.12
CA SER A 57 0.17 -3.87 -10.30
C SER A 57 1.45 -4.66 -10.07
N ILE A 58 1.99 -4.65 -8.85
CA ILE A 58 3.20 -5.40 -8.52
C ILE A 58 2.87 -6.88 -8.39
N GLU A 59 3.69 -7.75 -8.96
CA GLU A 59 3.44 -9.20 -9.09
C GLU A 59 3.17 -9.92 -7.77
N THR A 60 3.64 -9.39 -6.65
CA THR A 60 3.43 -9.96 -5.31
C THR A 60 2.13 -9.51 -4.66
N VAL A 61 1.30 -8.77 -5.38
CA VAL A 61 0.04 -8.24 -4.89
C VAL A 61 -1.12 -8.96 -5.57
N TYR A 62 -1.99 -9.55 -4.77
CA TYR A 62 -3.25 -10.12 -5.21
C TYR A 62 -4.34 -9.05 -5.13
N ASN A 63 -4.72 -8.49 -6.27
CA ASN A 63 -5.86 -7.57 -6.35
C ASN A 63 -7.13 -8.40 -6.55
N VAL A 64 -7.97 -8.49 -5.53
CA VAL A 64 -9.14 -9.36 -5.49
C VAL A 64 -10.42 -8.54 -5.61
N GLN A 65 -11.40 -9.07 -6.35
CA GLN A 65 -12.66 -8.41 -6.65
C GLN A 65 -13.87 -9.16 -6.06
N SER A 66 -13.65 -10.35 -5.49
CA SER A 66 -14.71 -11.19 -4.91
C SER A 66 -14.26 -11.87 -3.62
N TRP A 67 -15.22 -12.38 -2.86
CA TRP A 67 -14.94 -13.16 -1.65
C TRP A 67 -14.30 -14.50 -1.95
N GLU A 68 -14.63 -15.09 -3.10
CA GLU A 68 -14.04 -16.34 -3.60
C GLU A 68 -12.56 -16.14 -3.89
N GLU A 69 -12.21 -15.07 -4.61
CA GLU A 69 -10.82 -14.71 -4.91
C GLU A 69 -10.03 -14.38 -3.65
N LEU A 70 -10.65 -13.70 -2.67
CA LEU A 70 -10.02 -13.43 -1.37
C LEU A 70 -9.66 -14.73 -0.66
N SER A 71 -10.61 -15.66 -0.58
CA SER A 71 -10.41 -16.96 0.05
C SER A 71 -9.29 -17.74 -0.65
N GLU A 72 -9.30 -17.79 -1.98
CA GLU A 72 -8.27 -18.48 -2.76
C GLU A 72 -6.89 -17.84 -2.53
N SER A 73 -6.82 -16.51 -2.54
CA SER A 73 -5.55 -15.79 -2.33
C SER A 73 -4.97 -16.02 -0.93
N ILE A 74 -5.82 -16.08 0.11
CA ILE A 74 -5.39 -16.45 1.47
C ILE A 74 -4.80 -17.86 1.47
N TRP A 75 -5.46 -18.82 0.81
CA TRP A 75 -4.96 -20.18 0.71
C TRP A 75 -3.66 -20.28 -0.08
N LYS A 76 -3.49 -19.51 -1.16
CA LYS A 76 -2.21 -19.42 -1.89
C LYS A 76 -1.09 -18.94 -0.98
N CYS A 77 -1.34 -17.86 -0.21
CA CYS A 77 -0.37 -17.38 0.78
C CYS A 77 -0.02 -18.44 1.82
N TYR A 78 -1.04 -19.16 2.32
CA TYR A 78 -0.83 -20.22 3.32
C TYR A 78 0.00 -21.38 2.81
N ARG A 79 -0.17 -21.77 1.54
CA ARG A 79 0.61 -22.85 0.89
C ARG A 79 1.99 -22.38 0.42
N GLY A 80 2.32 -21.10 0.60
CA GLY A 80 3.55 -20.51 0.05
C GLY A 80 3.57 -20.41 -1.47
N GLU A 81 2.40 -20.51 -2.10
CA GLU A 81 2.26 -20.39 -3.54
C GLU A 81 2.28 -18.91 -3.93
N GLY A 82 3.23 -18.55 -4.74
CA GLY A 82 3.35 -17.20 -5.32
C GLY A 82 3.74 -16.13 -4.30
N SER A 83 4.56 -15.27 -4.65
CA SER A 83 5.02 -14.01 -4.09
C SER A 83 6.47 -13.98 -3.66
N VAL A 84 6.97 -14.91 -2.85
CA VAL A 84 8.36 -14.80 -2.38
C VAL A 84 9.33 -15.34 -3.44
N ASP A 85 8.98 -16.43 -4.11
CA ASP A 85 9.83 -17.04 -5.15
C ASP A 85 9.77 -16.30 -6.50
N SER A 86 8.68 -15.56 -6.76
CA SER A 86 8.52 -14.72 -7.95
C SER A 86 8.91 -13.27 -7.71
N PHE A 87 9.35 -12.92 -6.50
CA PHE A 87 9.74 -11.55 -6.16
C PHE A 87 10.97 -11.13 -6.98
N ASN A 88 10.73 -10.28 -7.96
CA ASN A 88 11.79 -9.69 -8.76
C ASN A 88 12.19 -8.33 -8.19
N GLU A 89 13.31 -8.31 -7.47
CA GLU A 89 13.84 -7.09 -6.84
C GLU A 89 14.15 -6.00 -7.87
N GLU A 90 14.66 -6.36 -9.05
CA GLU A 90 14.93 -5.40 -10.12
C GLU A 90 13.66 -4.72 -10.61
N ARG A 91 12.55 -5.48 -10.72
CA ARG A 91 11.24 -4.93 -11.09
C ARG A 91 10.69 -4.00 -10.01
N LEU A 92 10.85 -4.34 -8.74
CA LEU A 92 10.45 -3.45 -7.64
C LEU A 92 11.27 -2.16 -7.65
N ILE A 93 12.58 -2.25 -7.87
CA ILE A 93 13.46 -1.08 -8.00
C ILE A 93 13.05 -0.23 -9.19
N ALA A 94 12.80 -0.85 -10.35
CA ALA A 94 12.36 -0.15 -11.55
C ALA A 94 11.00 0.55 -11.34
N PHE A 95 10.05 -0.15 -10.74
CA PHE A 95 8.74 0.40 -10.38
C PHE A 95 8.89 1.60 -9.43
N THR A 96 9.62 1.42 -8.33
CA THR A 96 9.84 2.47 -7.33
C THR A 96 10.55 3.69 -7.93
N SER A 97 11.56 3.45 -8.76
CA SER A 97 12.30 4.53 -9.45
C SER A 97 11.40 5.30 -10.41
N SER A 98 10.51 4.61 -11.12
CA SER A 98 9.54 5.24 -12.01
C SER A 98 8.49 6.03 -11.22
N TYR A 99 8.01 5.47 -10.12
CA TYR A 99 7.06 6.13 -9.23
C TYR A 99 7.64 7.41 -8.63
N ILE A 100 8.88 7.37 -8.12
CA ILE A 100 9.57 8.55 -7.56
C ILE A 100 9.68 9.68 -8.59
N LYS A 101 9.89 9.37 -9.86
CA LYS A 101 9.93 10.37 -10.93
C LYS A 101 8.59 11.05 -11.20
N CYS A 102 7.49 10.42 -10.77
CA CYS A 102 6.13 10.94 -10.90
C CYS A 102 5.63 11.62 -9.62
N ILE A 103 6.41 11.57 -8.53
CA ILE A 103 6.06 12.23 -7.27
C ILE A 103 6.53 13.68 -7.32
N TYR A 104 5.70 14.56 -6.81
CA TYR A 104 6.00 15.95 -6.58
C TYR A 104 6.10 16.24 -5.09
N ASP A 105 7.02 17.09 -4.71
CA ASP A 105 7.11 17.58 -3.34
C ASP A 105 5.91 18.50 -3.05
N GLY A 106 5.24 18.29 -1.95
CA GLY A 106 4.10 19.11 -1.52
C GLY A 106 3.26 18.42 -0.48
N ASN A 107 2.43 19.19 0.18
CA ASN A 107 1.53 18.69 1.20
C ASN A 107 0.13 19.25 0.99
N PHE A 108 -0.85 18.38 0.71
CA PHE A 108 -2.27 18.75 0.55
C PHE A 108 -3.18 18.16 1.64
N VAL A 109 -2.58 17.68 2.74
CA VAL A 109 -3.35 17.15 3.89
C VAL A 109 -3.86 18.31 4.73
N PRO A 110 -5.16 18.56 4.79
CA PRO A 110 -5.73 19.74 5.48
C PRO A 110 -5.42 19.84 6.98
N ALA A 111 -5.01 18.76 7.60
CA ALA A 111 -4.68 18.70 9.03
C ALA A 111 -3.30 19.27 9.39
N SER A 112 -2.55 19.76 8.42
CA SER A 112 -1.19 20.27 8.60
C SER A 112 -1.16 21.77 8.36
N ASP A 113 -0.52 22.52 9.25
CA ASP A 113 -0.31 23.97 9.07
C ASP A 113 0.53 24.30 7.83
N VAL A 114 1.30 23.33 7.35
CA VAL A 114 2.10 23.41 6.12
C VAL A 114 1.21 23.47 4.86
N TYR A 115 -0.02 22.98 4.95
CA TYR A 115 -0.96 22.99 3.82
C TYR A 115 -1.25 24.39 3.26
N LEU A 116 -1.30 25.39 4.11
CA LEU A 116 -1.64 26.78 3.76
C LEU A 116 -0.41 27.70 3.60
N THR A 117 0.79 27.16 3.54
CA THR A 117 1.99 27.99 3.32
C THR A 117 2.08 28.45 1.87
N ASP A 118 2.62 29.64 1.66
CA ASP A 118 2.81 30.21 0.31
C ASP A 118 3.67 29.28 -0.58
N ASP A 119 4.69 28.66 -0.02
CA ASP A 119 5.56 27.71 -0.72
C ASP A 119 4.76 26.50 -1.22
N ASN A 120 3.85 25.97 -0.41
CA ASN A 120 3.02 24.83 -0.79
C ASN A 120 1.99 25.22 -1.85
N ILE A 121 1.44 26.43 -1.77
CA ILE A 121 0.51 26.96 -2.78
C ILE A 121 1.22 27.16 -4.13
N GLU A 122 2.40 27.75 -4.13
CA GLU A 122 3.21 27.92 -5.34
C GLU A 122 3.60 26.56 -5.97
N PHE A 123 3.90 25.59 -5.13
CA PHE A 123 4.15 24.22 -5.59
C PHE A 123 2.94 23.66 -6.36
N PHE A 124 1.71 23.77 -5.82
CA PHE A 124 0.51 23.29 -6.50
C PHE A 124 0.20 24.04 -7.78
N LYS A 125 0.43 25.34 -7.83
CA LYS A 125 0.30 26.13 -9.08
C LYS A 125 1.24 25.58 -10.15
N LYS A 126 2.52 25.37 -9.80
CA LYS A 126 3.53 24.82 -10.73
C LYS A 126 3.16 23.41 -11.20
N LEU A 127 2.68 22.56 -10.28
CA LEU A 127 2.21 21.21 -10.61
C LEU A 127 1.05 21.25 -11.64
N LEU A 128 0.05 22.11 -11.43
CA LEU A 128 -1.09 22.24 -12.33
C LEU A 128 -0.66 22.70 -13.73
N LEU A 129 0.24 23.69 -13.80
CA LEU A 129 0.77 24.17 -15.08
C LEU A 129 1.57 23.09 -15.83
N ASP A 130 2.34 22.27 -15.10
CA ASP A 130 3.10 21.15 -15.67
C ASP A 130 2.16 20.06 -16.21
N LEU A 131 1.06 19.80 -15.54
CA LEU A 131 0.04 18.85 -15.98
C LEU A 131 -0.72 19.35 -17.21
N GLU A 132 -1.09 20.64 -17.26
CA GLU A 132 -1.72 21.24 -18.45
C GLU A 132 -0.82 21.18 -19.68
N GLY A 133 0.49 21.32 -19.51
CA GLY A 133 1.47 21.22 -20.61
C GLY A 133 1.70 19.79 -21.13
N ARG A 134 1.16 18.77 -20.47
CA ARG A 134 1.27 17.36 -20.86
C ARG A 134 0.01 16.79 -21.52
N LEU A 135 -1.10 17.52 -21.50
CA LEU A 135 -2.37 17.19 -22.14
C LEU A 135 -2.43 17.80 -23.54
#